data_7d906948824b580c4bc5f66dbc95a442
#
_entry.id   7d906948824b580c4bc5f66dbc95a442
#
_cell.length_a   1.000
_cell.length_b   1.000
_cell.length_c   1.000
_cell.angle_alpha   90.00
_cell.angle_beta   90.00
_cell.angle_gamma   90.00
#
_symmetry.space_group_name_H-M   'P 1'
#
loop_
_entity.id
_entity.type
_entity.pdbx_description
1 polymer ?
#
loop_
_entity_poly.entity_id
_entity_poly.type
_entity_poly.pdbx_seq_one_letter_code
_entity_poly.pdbx_strand_id
1 'polypeptide(L)'
;MTPLVSVIIPCYNAERFLTETLESVFSQTFADYEIILVDDGSTDGTAEVIKSFGYRVRAEFGSNRGASVARNLGTALAKGKFIQYLDADDLLRPDALEKRVHALVSNDADVAYSDWQRLEENEAGEFLLGNVVTRRIEDVHVDPQIALFTDFWSPPAALLYHRQIVEAIGAWNESLPIIQDARFLLDAALMGGKFVYVPGVQADYRVHKANSLSRRHPIKFVLDCFNNACQVEEFWRANGGITVERRLALESVYGFTARFYFEHDRPKFSEILNKIYTLNPKYLPSGPRTLRQLSKWFGYEQAEAIALNYRRMKHFVNSLTKKIPITST
;
A
#
# COMPACT_ATOMS: atom_id res chain seq x y z
N MET A 1 27.19 9.37 18.36
CA MET A 1 25.97 8.95 19.11
C MET A 1 25.13 8.11 18.16
N THR A 2 24.40 7.14 18.65
CA THR A 2 23.46 6.38 17.83
C THR A 2 22.20 7.22 17.64
N PRO A 3 21.73 7.47 16.41
CA PRO A 3 20.54 8.28 16.17
C PRO A 3 19.29 7.60 16.73
N LEU A 4 18.28 8.39 17.09
CA LEU A 4 17.02 7.85 17.58
C LEU A 4 16.11 7.37 16.44
N VAL A 5 16.10 8.08 15.30
CA VAL A 5 15.30 7.73 14.12
C VAL A 5 16.23 7.45 12.93
N SER A 6 15.97 6.38 12.17
CA SER A 6 16.55 6.19 10.82
C SER A 6 15.48 6.44 9.78
N VAL A 7 15.70 7.42 8.91
CA VAL A 7 14.87 7.70 7.73
C VAL A 7 15.46 6.95 6.54
N ILE A 8 14.72 5.99 6.00
CA ILE A 8 15.14 5.12 4.90
C ILE A 8 14.36 5.51 3.64
N ILE A 9 15.09 5.90 2.60
CA ILE A 9 14.52 6.38 1.33
C ILE A 9 15.03 5.49 0.19
N PRO A 10 14.20 4.58 -0.34
CA PRO A 10 14.52 3.86 -1.57
C PRO A 10 14.38 4.81 -2.76
N CYS A 11 15.38 4.87 -3.63
CA CYS A 11 15.42 5.77 -4.78
C CYS A 11 15.49 4.96 -6.08
N TYR A 12 14.65 5.29 -7.05
CA TYR A 12 14.74 4.79 -8.41
C TYR A 12 14.12 5.80 -9.38
N ASN A 13 14.94 6.44 -10.21
CA ASN A 13 14.54 7.49 -11.15
C ASN A 13 13.72 8.59 -10.47
N ALA A 14 14.28 9.17 -9.40
CA ALA A 14 13.65 10.15 -8.52
C ALA A 14 14.27 11.55 -8.64
N GLU A 15 15.10 11.82 -9.66
CA GLU A 15 15.79 13.10 -9.87
C GLU A 15 14.91 14.31 -9.65
N ARG A 16 13.67 14.24 -10.15
CA ARG A 16 12.71 15.34 -10.10
C ARG A 16 12.25 15.71 -8.68
N PHE A 17 12.19 14.74 -7.77
CA PHE A 17 11.49 14.88 -6.48
C PHE A 17 12.40 14.79 -5.27
N LEU A 18 13.51 14.05 -5.40
CA LEU A 18 14.36 13.67 -4.27
C LEU A 18 14.89 14.86 -3.47
N THR A 19 15.21 15.99 -4.13
CA THR A 19 15.69 17.20 -3.44
C THR A 19 14.61 17.71 -2.48
N GLU A 20 13.36 17.86 -2.93
CA GLU A 20 12.25 18.33 -2.10
C GLU A 20 11.93 17.36 -0.96
N THR A 21 11.98 16.05 -1.25
CA THR A 21 11.83 15.00 -0.24
C THR A 21 12.87 15.13 0.86
N LEU A 22 14.15 15.30 0.51
CA LEU A 22 15.24 15.47 1.48
C LEU A 22 15.14 16.77 2.26
N GLU A 23 14.75 17.87 1.62
CA GLU A 23 14.50 19.15 2.30
C GLU A 23 13.38 19.03 3.33
N SER A 24 12.33 18.23 3.06
CA SER A 24 11.28 17.95 4.03
C SER A 24 11.78 17.19 5.27
N VAL A 25 12.79 16.33 5.11
CA VAL A 25 13.45 15.65 6.23
C VAL A 25 14.39 16.61 6.98
N PHE A 26 15.17 17.42 6.27
CA PHE A 26 16.08 18.38 6.92
C PHE A 26 15.35 19.49 7.67
N SER A 27 14.10 19.77 7.32
CA SER A 27 13.26 20.77 8.01
C SER A 27 12.51 20.23 9.23
N GLN A 28 12.74 18.97 9.62
CA GLN A 28 12.10 18.39 10.79
C GLN A 28 12.51 19.12 12.08
N THR A 29 11.54 19.36 12.98
CA THR A 29 11.80 19.90 14.33
C THR A 29 12.56 18.93 15.20
N PHE A 30 12.45 17.65 14.94
CA PHE A 30 13.18 16.56 15.58
C PHE A 30 14.56 16.39 14.94
N ALA A 31 15.64 16.53 15.69
CA ALA A 31 17.01 16.60 15.16
C ALA A 31 17.83 15.30 15.28
N ASP A 32 17.38 14.33 16.11
CA ASP A 32 18.15 13.10 16.40
C ASP A 32 17.81 11.97 15.40
N TYR A 33 18.23 12.16 14.13
CA TYR A 33 18.00 11.19 13.06
C TYR A 33 19.23 11.02 12.15
N GLU A 34 19.25 9.92 11.42
CA GLU A 34 20.08 9.67 10.24
C GLU A 34 19.23 9.49 8.99
N ILE A 35 19.80 9.76 7.82
CA ILE A 35 19.16 9.54 6.52
C ILE A 35 19.96 8.48 5.75
N ILE A 36 19.27 7.44 5.29
CA ILE A 36 19.83 6.35 4.49
C ILE A 36 19.12 6.32 3.16
N LEU A 37 19.85 6.63 2.09
CA LEU A 37 19.39 6.57 0.72
C LEU A 37 19.88 5.27 0.07
N VAL A 38 18.99 4.55 -0.58
CA VAL A 38 19.36 3.37 -1.35
C VAL A 38 18.92 3.57 -2.80
N ASP A 39 19.87 3.88 -3.66
CA ASP A 39 19.66 3.98 -5.10
C ASP A 39 19.59 2.59 -5.74
N ASP A 40 18.42 2.21 -6.19
CA ASP A 40 18.14 0.91 -6.80
C ASP A 40 18.45 0.91 -8.30
N GLY A 41 19.59 1.48 -8.68
CA GLY A 41 20.10 1.48 -10.06
C GLY A 41 19.37 2.48 -10.95
N SER A 42 19.25 3.73 -10.51
CA SER A 42 18.66 4.81 -11.31
C SER A 42 19.43 5.05 -12.60
N THR A 43 18.70 5.47 -13.63
CA THR A 43 19.24 5.78 -14.97
C THR A 43 19.11 7.25 -15.35
N ASP A 44 18.52 8.06 -14.46
CA ASP A 44 18.42 9.53 -14.54
C ASP A 44 19.47 10.20 -13.63
N GLY A 45 19.35 11.49 -13.34
CA GLY A 45 20.23 12.25 -12.47
C GLY A 45 20.10 11.97 -10.96
N THR A 46 19.36 10.95 -10.53
CA THR A 46 19.14 10.63 -9.10
C THR A 46 20.45 10.43 -8.34
N ALA A 47 21.42 9.69 -8.91
CA ALA A 47 22.69 9.43 -8.26
C ALA A 47 23.52 10.72 -8.04
N GLU A 48 23.45 11.66 -8.98
CA GLU A 48 24.08 12.98 -8.88
C GLU A 48 23.44 13.84 -7.79
N VAL A 49 22.11 13.82 -7.71
CA VAL A 49 21.36 14.48 -6.63
C VAL A 49 21.78 13.91 -5.28
N ILE A 50 21.81 12.58 -5.11
CA ILE A 50 22.26 11.95 -3.86
C ILE A 50 23.66 12.39 -3.47
N LYS A 51 24.61 12.35 -4.40
CA LYS A 51 26.00 12.74 -4.16
C LYS A 51 26.15 14.22 -3.75
N SER A 52 25.28 15.10 -4.23
CA SER A 52 25.30 16.52 -3.90
C SER A 52 25.06 16.82 -2.42
N PHE A 53 24.35 15.92 -1.69
CA PHE A 53 24.13 16.06 -0.26
C PHE A 53 25.33 15.66 0.61
N GLY A 54 26.33 14.99 0.04
CA GLY A 54 27.61 14.66 0.69
C GLY A 54 27.41 13.87 2.00
N TYR A 55 28.13 14.28 3.06
CA TYR A 55 28.11 13.61 4.37
C TYR A 55 26.79 13.76 5.17
N ARG A 56 25.86 14.57 4.69
CA ARG A 56 24.56 14.76 5.34
C ARG A 56 23.66 13.52 5.25
N VAL A 57 23.95 12.62 4.32
CA VAL A 57 23.22 11.38 4.08
C VAL A 57 24.20 10.22 3.96
N ARG A 58 23.75 9.03 4.37
CA ARG A 58 24.42 7.79 4.01
C ARG A 58 23.77 7.23 2.75
N ALA A 59 24.56 6.97 1.71
CA ALA A 59 24.04 6.49 0.43
C ALA A 59 24.66 5.13 0.06
N GLU A 60 23.83 4.24 -0.48
CA GLU A 60 24.23 2.98 -1.11
C GLU A 60 23.69 2.96 -2.54
N PHE A 61 24.48 2.43 -3.46
CA PHE A 61 24.15 2.38 -4.89
C PHE A 61 24.14 0.91 -5.35
N GLY A 62 23.03 0.47 -5.92
CA GLY A 62 22.83 -0.90 -6.35
C GLY A 62 22.42 -1.05 -7.81
N SER A 63 21.97 -2.24 -8.17
CA SER A 63 21.27 -2.53 -9.43
C SER A 63 19.78 -2.66 -9.15
N ASN A 64 18.93 -2.36 -10.13
CA ASN A 64 17.47 -2.42 -9.97
C ASN A 64 16.99 -3.83 -9.59
N ARG A 65 16.61 -3.98 -8.33
CA ARG A 65 16.07 -5.20 -7.73
C ARG A 65 14.69 -4.98 -7.09
N GLY A 66 14.19 -3.74 -7.13
CA GLY A 66 12.89 -3.35 -6.59
C GLY A 66 12.94 -2.71 -5.21
N ALA A 67 11.91 -1.92 -4.92
CA ALA A 67 11.84 -1.09 -3.72
C ALA A 67 11.89 -1.90 -2.41
N SER A 68 11.35 -3.14 -2.37
CA SER A 68 11.46 -4.03 -1.20
C SER A 68 12.92 -4.34 -0.87
N VAL A 69 13.74 -4.68 -1.89
CA VAL A 69 15.17 -4.96 -1.71
C VAL A 69 15.92 -3.72 -1.22
N ALA A 70 15.61 -2.56 -1.80
CA ALA A 70 16.22 -1.29 -1.38
C ALA A 70 15.87 -0.96 0.08
N ARG A 71 14.59 -1.13 0.49
CA ARG A 71 14.19 -0.93 1.90
C ARG A 71 14.83 -1.94 2.84
N ASN A 72 14.96 -3.21 2.43
CA ASN A 72 15.64 -4.23 3.21
C ASN A 72 17.12 -3.87 3.45
N LEU A 73 17.82 -3.40 2.42
CA LEU A 73 19.20 -2.94 2.55
C LEU A 73 19.27 -1.71 3.47
N GLY A 74 18.41 -0.72 3.28
CA GLY A 74 18.34 0.46 4.15
C GLY A 74 18.07 0.09 5.60
N THR A 75 17.17 -0.87 5.87
CA THR A 75 16.87 -1.39 7.20
C THR A 75 18.09 -2.05 7.87
N ALA A 76 18.85 -2.84 7.10
CA ALA A 76 20.07 -3.47 7.59
C ALA A 76 21.18 -2.46 7.98
N LEU A 77 21.17 -1.30 7.35
CA LEU A 77 22.14 -0.21 7.60
C LEU A 77 21.71 0.72 8.74
N ALA A 78 20.42 0.76 9.03
CA ALA A 78 19.79 1.64 10.00
C ALA A 78 20.24 1.35 11.44
N LYS A 79 20.46 2.40 12.24
CA LYS A 79 20.90 2.32 13.65
C LYS A 79 19.84 2.86 14.62
N GLY A 80 18.85 3.61 14.14
CA GLY A 80 17.84 4.25 14.95
C GLY A 80 16.94 3.27 15.69
N LYS A 81 16.46 3.66 16.85
CA LYS A 81 15.43 2.94 17.60
C LYS A 81 14.08 2.91 16.87
N PHE A 82 13.81 3.96 16.09
CA PHE A 82 12.62 4.08 15.28
C PHE A 82 13.01 4.12 13.80
N ILE A 83 12.15 3.57 12.95
CA ILE A 83 12.36 3.46 11.51
C ILE A 83 11.23 4.21 10.78
N GLN A 84 11.61 5.23 10.01
CA GLN A 84 10.76 5.95 9.07
C GLN A 84 11.11 5.49 7.65
N TYR A 85 10.19 4.82 6.97
CA TYR A 85 10.29 4.65 5.53
C TYR A 85 9.65 5.85 4.83
N LEU A 86 10.31 6.37 3.80
CA LEU A 86 9.83 7.52 3.04
C LEU A 86 10.10 7.29 1.57
N ASP A 87 9.08 7.38 0.73
CA ASP A 87 9.27 7.27 -0.71
C ASP A 87 9.95 8.53 -1.24
N ALA A 88 10.79 8.37 -2.28
CA ALA A 88 11.68 9.43 -2.78
C ALA A 88 10.92 10.60 -3.46
N ASP A 89 9.60 10.52 -3.51
CA ASP A 89 8.71 11.53 -4.07
C ASP A 89 7.67 12.06 -3.07
N ASP A 90 7.66 11.58 -1.81
CA ASP A 90 6.76 12.02 -0.77
C ASP A 90 7.42 13.02 0.19
N LEU A 91 6.60 13.72 1.00
CA LEU A 91 7.08 14.75 1.93
C LEU A 91 6.63 14.47 3.36
N LEU A 92 7.50 14.78 4.32
CA LEU A 92 7.16 14.86 5.73
C LEU A 92 6.78 16.30 6.12
N ARG A 93 5.73 16.46 6.93
CA ARG A 93 5.44 17.77 7.54
C ARG A 93 6.48 18.05 8.65
N PRO A 94 6.78 19.33 8.97
CA PRO A 94 7.92 19.71 9.82
C PRO A 94 7.97 19.06 11.21
N ASP A 95 6.84 18.71 11.81
CA ASP A 95 6.72 18.12 13.15
C ASP A 95 6.40 16.61 13.15
N ALA A 96 6.49 15.98 11.98
CA ALA A 96 6.07 14.60 11.76
C ALA A 96 6.85 13.59 12.62
N LEU A 97 8.18 13.68 12.61
CA LEU A 97 9.02 12.77 13.39
C LEU A 97 8.82 12.98 14.89
N GLU A 98 8.79 14.23 15.37
CA GLU A 98 8.61 14.58 16.77
C GLU A 98 7.30 14.01 17.32
N LYS A 99 6.18 14.27 16.66
CA LYS A 99 4.86 13.81 17.08
C LYS A 99 4.75 12.29 17.12
N ARG A 100 5.26 11.61 16.08
CA ARG A 100 5.20 10.16 16.00
C ARG A 100 6.11 9.49 17.00
N VAL A 101 7.34 10.00 17.24
CA VAL A 101 8.25 9.49 18.27
C VAL A 101 7.59 9.65 19.65
N HIS A 102 7.03 10.84 19.93
CA HIS A 102 6.32 11.08 21.19
C HIS A 102 5.15 10.10 21.38
N ALA A 103 4.34 9.89 20.32
CA ALA A 103 3.20 8.98 20.39
C ALA A 103 3.63 7.53 20.66
N LEU A 104 4.67 7.03 19.98
CA LEU A 104 5.20 5.68 20.21
C LEU A 104 5.67 5.50 21.64
N VAL A 105 6.44 6.46 22.15
CA VAL A 105 7.00 6.39 23.52
C VAL A 105 5.91 6.49 24.57
N SER A 106 4.98 7.44 24.42
CA SER A 106 3.93 7.70 25.42
C SER A 106 2.88 6.60 25.52
N ASN A 107 2.66 5.83 24.42
CA ASN A 107 1.65 4.77 24.38
C ASN A 107 2.24 3.35 24.42
N ASP A 108 3.55 3.21 24.54
CA ASP A 108 4.24 1.91 24.44
C ASP A 108 3.75 1.15 23.19
N ALA A 109 3.75 1.87 22.04
CA ALA A 109 3.24 1.37 20.77
C ALA A 109 4.37 1.02 19.80
N ASP A 110 4.06 0.16 18.84
CA ASP A 110 5.01 -0.36 17.85
C ASP A 110 4.94 0.39 16.52
N VAL A 111 3.76 0.90 16.15
CA VAL A 111 3.53 1.64 14.91
C VAL A 111 2.70 2.89 15.19
N ALA A 112 3.25 4.06 14.87
CA ALA A 112 2.50 5.31 14.82
C ALA A 112 2.04 5.58 13.38
N TYR A 113 0.76 5.95 13.23
CA TYR A 113 0.20 6.34 11.94
C TYR A 113 -0.58 7.64 12.06
N SER A 114 -0.63 8.42 10.99
CA SER A 114 -1.20 9.77 11.01
C SER A 114 -2.07 10.05 9.80
N ASP A 115 -2.79 11.17 9.84
CA ASP A 115 -3.41 11.71 8.64
C ASP A 115 -2.35 12.11 7.62
N TRP A 116 -2.75 12.07 6.37
CA TRP A 116 -1.92 12.47 5.24
C TRP A 116 -2.74 13.20 4.19
N GLN A 117 -2.07 14.00 3.37
CA GLN A 117 -2.70 14.77 2.32
C GLN A 117 -2.19 14.31 0.95
N ARG A 118 -3.07 14.29 -0.03
CA ARG A 118 -2.68 14.02 -1.41
C ARG A 118 -2.03 15.26 -2.01
N LEU A 119 -0.96 15.05 -2.77
CA LEU A 119 -0.45 16.00 -3.75
C LEU A 119 -0.83 15.46 -5.13
N GLU A 120 -1.83 16.06 -5.76
CA GLU A 120 -2.39 15.57 -7.02
C GLU A 120 -1.77 16.29 -8.21
N GLU A 121 -1.24 15.52 -9.16
CA GLU A 121 -0.64 16.07 -10.39
C GLU A 121 -1.73 16.66 -11.29
N ASN A 122 -1.60 17.94 -11.68
CA ASN A 122 -2.49 18.61 -12.63
C ASN A 122 -2.08 18.32 -14.09
N GLU A 123 -2.77 18.93 -15.08
CA GLU A 123 -2.44 18.72 -16.50
C GLU A 123 -1.12 19.37 -16.95
N ALA A 124 -0.65 20.37 -16.20
CA ALA A 124 0.63 21.01 -16.42
C ALA A 124 1.81 20.25 -15.78
N GLY A 125 1.54 19.13 -15.06
CA GLY A 125 2.53 18.36 -14.35
C GLY A 125 2.95 18.97 -13.00
N GLU A 126 2.17 19.93 -12.48
CA GLU A 126 2.38 20.52 -11.16
C GLU A 126 1.59 19.74 -10.11
N PHE A 127 2.11 19.69 -8.88
CA PHE A 127 1.45 19.01 -7.76
C PHE A 127 0.73 20.02 -6.89
N LEU A 128 -0.58 19.85 -6.73
CA LEU A 128 -1.45 20.69 -5.93
C LEU A 128 -1.99 19.89 -4.74
N LEU A 129 -2.25 20.62 -3.63
CA LEU A 129 -2.87 20.02 -2.45
C LEU A 129 -4.26 19.49 -2.79
N GLY A 130 -4.44 18.20 -2.65
CA GLY A 130 -5.70 17.48 -2.80
C GLY A 130 -6.35 17.20 -1.45
N ASN A 131 -7.15 16.12 -1.40
CA ASN A 131 -7.89 15.74 -0.21
C ASN A 131 -6.98 15.27 0.92
N VAL A 132 -7.34 15.66 2.16
CA VAL A 132 -6.80 15.06 3.38
C VAL A 132 -7.48 13.70 3.59
N VAL A 133 -6.69 12.71 3.92
CA VAL A 133 -7.16 11.37 4.30
C VAL A 133 -7.00 11.23 5.80
N THR A 134 -8.14 11.25 6.49
CA THR A 134 -8.26 11.02 7.93
C THR A 134 -9.01 9.71 8.12
N ARG A 135 -8.31 8.65 8.47
CA ARG A 135 -8.90 7.34 8.66
C ARG A 135 -8.17 6.59 9.76
N ARG A 136 -8.92 6.00 10.67
CA ARG A 136 -8.37 5.15 11.72
C ARG A 136 -8.52 3.68 11.36
N ILE A 137 -7.63 2.85 11.89
CA ILE A 137 -7.69 1.39 11.70
C ILE A 137 -9.02 0.84 12.24
N GLU A 138 -9.43 1.31 13.41
CA GLU A 138 -10.68 0.90 14.06
C GLU A 138 -11.96 1.34 13.33
N ASP A 139 -11.90 2.35 12.44
CA ASP A 139 -13.02 2.73 11.57
C ASP A 139 -13.32 1.65 10.52
N VAL A 140 -12.35 0.80 10.22
CA VAL A 140 -12.48 -0.33 9.29
C VAL A 140 -12.86 -1.60 10.05
N HIS A 141 -12.07 -1.96 11.07
CA HIS A 141 -12.31 -3.11 11.91
C HIS A 141 -11.55 -3.00 13.24
N VAL A 142 -12.13 -3.54 14.32
CA VAL A 142 -11.50 -3.54 15.66
C VAL A 142 -10.23 -4.40 15.71
N ASP A 143 -10.15 -5.46 14.88
CA ASP A 143 -8.93 -6.25 14.70
C ASP A 143 -8.07 -5.60 13.61
N PRO A 144 -6.88 -5.07 13.95
CA PRO A 144 -5.97 -4.46 12.97
C PRO A 144 -5.57 -5.40 11.82
N GLN A 145 -5.46 -6.71 12.08
CA GLN A 145 -5.13 -7.68 11.03
C GLN A 145 -6.21 -7.68 9.93
N ILE A 146 -7.48 -7.63 10.30
CA ILE A 146 -8.58 -7.61 9.35
C ILE A 146 -8.68 -6.25 8.67
N ALA A 147 -8.54 -5.15 9.42
CA ALA A 147 -8.60 -3.80 8.85
C ALA A 147 -7.54 -3.60 7.75
N LEU A 148 -6.28 -3.92 8.07
CA LEU A 148 -5.13 -3.77 7.17
C LEU A 148 -5.14 -4.77 6.01
N PHE A 149 -5.71 -5.94 6.22
CA PHE A 149 -5.84 -6.93 5.15
C PHE A 149 -6.93 -6.56 4.13
N THR A 150 -7.98 -5.84 4.54
CA THR A 150 -9.15 -5.60 3.68
C THR A 150 -9.21 -4.23 3.04
N ASP A 151 -9.15 -3.15 3.82
CA ASP A 151 -9.51 -1.81 3.30
C ASP A 151 -8.72 -0.65 3.91
N PHE A 152 -7.92 -0.86 4.97
CA PHE A 152 -7.06 0.18 5.49
C PHE A 152 -5.72 0.19 4.77
N TRP A 153 -5.31 1.38 4.34
CA TRP A 153 -3.99 1.65 3.78
C TRP A 153 -3.50 3.04 4.20
N SER A 154 -2.21 3.16 4.39
CA SER A 154 -1.53 4.43 4.67
C SER A 154 -0.16 4.44 3.96
N PRO A 155 0.26 5.57 3.36
CA PRO A 155 1.56 5.64 2.71
C PRO A 155 2.70 5.53 3.73
N PRO A 156 3.87 4.99 3.35
CA PRO A 156 5.04 4.89 4.22
C PRO A 156 5.41 6.22 4.90
N ALA A 157 5.25 7.33 4.19
CA ALA A 157 5.51 8.68 4.71
C ALA A 157 4.65 9.04 5.96
N ALA A 158 3.47 8.43 6.12
CA ALA A 158 2.56 8.67 7.24
C ALA A 158 2.76 7.71 8.44
N LEU A 159 3.81 6.87 8.42
CA LEU A 159 4.06 5.81 9.37
C LEU A 159 5.42 5.96 10.06
N LEU A 160 5.52 5.58 11.34
CA LEU A 160 6.79 5.41 12.04
C LEU A 160 6.74 4.10 12.84
N TYR A 161 7.79 3.30 12.73
CA TYR A 161 7.86 1.97 13.35
C TYR A 161 8.88 1.94 14.47
N HIS A 162 8.57 1.27 15.58
CA HIS A 162 9.58 0.85 16.55
C HIS A 162 10.44 -0.27 15.93
N ARG A 163 11.76 -0.23 16.13
CA ARG A 163 12.67 -1.24 15.56
C ARG A 163 12.30 -2.68 15.90
N GLN A 164 11.81 -2.93 17.10
CA GLN A 164 11.44 -4.28 17.54
C GLN A 164 10.36 -4.91 16.65
N ILE A 165 9.36 -4.13 16.19
CA ILE A 165 8.34 -4.67 15.29
C ILE A 165 8.92 -4.89 13.89
N VAL A 166 9.82 -4.03 13.41
CA VAL A 166 10.51 -4.22 12.13
C VAL A 166 11.36 -5.49 12.16
N GLU A 167 12.06 -5.76 13.25
CA GLU A 167 12.84 -6.99 13.46
C GLU A 167 11.94 -8.23 13.54
N ALA A 168 10.78 -8.13 14.20
CA ALA A 168 9.80 -9.21 14.26
C ALA A 168 9.18 -9.54 12.89
N ILE A 169 8.94 -8.54 12.04
CA ILE A 169 8.51 -8.73 10.63
C ILE A 169 9.63 -9.39 9.83
N GLY A 170 10.87 -9.02 10.09
CA GLY A 170 12.06 -9.50 9.42
C GLY A 170 12.41 -8.71 8.17
N ALA A 171 11.66 -8.83 7.08
CA ALA A 171 11.97 -8.16 5.82
C ALA A 171 10.71 -7.74 5.04
N TRP A 172 10.87 -6.73 4.21
CA TRP A 172 9.89 -6.39 3.19
C TRP A 172 9.74 -7.57 2.22
N ASN A 173 8.49 -7.95 1.95
CA ASN A 173 8.19 -9.11 1.12
C ASN A 173 8.49 -8.81 -0.37
N GLU A 174 9.57 -9.37 -0.89
CA GLU A 174 10.02 -9.19 -2.27
C GLU A 174 9.12 -9.92 -3.29
N SER A 175 8.29 -10.86 -2.84
CA SER A 175 7.35 -11.59 -3.71
C SER A 175 6.07 -10.82 -4.04
N LEU A 176 5.83 -9.67 -3.40
CA LEU A 176 4.65 -8.83 -3.57
C LEU A 176 5.04 -7.40 -3.99
N PRO A 177 5.64 -7.21 -5.17
CA PRO A 177 6.29 -5.95 -5.55
C PRO A 177 5.35 -4.75 -5.72
N ILE A 178 4.04 -4.98 -5.91
CA ILE A 178 3.07 -3.89 -6.12
C ILE A 178 2.41 -3.42 -4.82
N ILE A 179 2.19 -4.34 -3.87
CA ILE A 179 1.47 -4.05 -2.61
C ILE A 179 2.40 -4.17 -1.39
N GLN A 180 3.69 -4.01 -1.60
CA GLN A 180 4.72 -4.21 -0.59
C GLN A 180 4.54 -3.35 0.67
N ASP A 181 4.11 -2.10 0.49
CA ASP A 181 3.84 -1.13 1.55
C ASP A 181 2.63 -1.55 2.40
N ALA A 182 1.51 -1.88 1.75
CA ALA A 182 0.34 -2.41 2.42
C ALA A 182 0.65 -3.72 3.15
N ARG A 183 1.47 -4.59 2.53
CA ARG A 183 1.86 -5.85 3.16
C ARG A 183 2.76 -5.64 4.37
N PHE A 184 3.73 -4.76 4.33
CA PHE A 184 4.62 -4.51 5.46
C PHE A 184 3.87 -3.94 6.67
N LEU A 185 2.90 -3.05 6.43
CA LEU A 185 2.02 -2.54 7.47
C LEU A 185 1.13 -3.64 8.05
N LEU A 186 0.59 -4.53 7.22
CA LEU A 186 -0.16 -5.70 7.65
C LEU A 186 0.70 -6.68 8.45
N ASP A 187 1.96 -6.91 8.03
CA ASP A 187 2.88 -7.79 8.76
C ASP A 187 3.11 -7.30 10.19
N ALA A 188 3.15 -5.98 10.43
CA ALA A 188 3.20 -5.45 11.79
C ALA A 188 1.99 -5.90 12.63
N ALA A 189 0.79 -5.91 12.07
CA ALA A 189 -0.40 -6.40 12.77
C ALA A 189 -0.38 -7.93 12.94
N LEU A 190 0.10 -8.67 11.94
CA LEU A 190 0.23 -10.13 12.02
C LEU A 190 1.23 -10.54 13.14
N MET A 191 2.28 -9.74 13.35
CA MET A 191 3.23 -9.92 14.46
C MET A 191 2.72 -9.41 15.81
N GLY A 192 1.47 -8.95 15.89
CA GLY A 192 0.84 -8.49 17.14
C GLY A 192 1.22 -7.07 17.54
N GLY A 193 1.74 -6.26 16.62
CA GLY A 193 2.12 -4.87 16.88
C GLY A 193 0.96 -4.00 17.36
N LYS A 194 1.26 -3.08 18.28
CA LYS A 194 0.34 -2.08 18.81
C LYS A 194 0.40 -0.82 17.97
N PHE A 195 -0.76 -0.35 17.53
CA PHE A 195 -0.88 0.84 16.70
C PHE A 195 -1.33 2.04 17.51
N VAL A 196 -0.77 3.22 17.22
CA VAL A 196 -1.21 4.50 17.81
C VAL A 196 -1.48 5.51 16.70
N TYR A 197 -2.66 6.12 16.74
CA TYR A 197 -3.03 7.20 15.82
C TYR A 197 -2.49 8.55 16.32
N VAL A 198 -1.88 9.30 15.40
CA VAL A 198 -1.38 10.66 15.61
C VAL A 198 -2.26 11.62 14.78
N PRO A 199 -3.12 12.42 15.43
CA PRO A 199 -4.02 13.31 14.71
C PRO A 199 -3.28 14.42 13.97
N GLY A 200 -3.83 14.84 12.83
CA GLY A 200 -3.32 15.90 11.98
C GLY A 200 -2.43 15.40 10.85
N VAL A 201 -2.38 16.17 9.78
CA VAL A 201 -1.61 15.86 8.56
C VAL A 201 -0.12 15.90 8.86
N GLN A 202 0.55 14.75 8.72
CA GLN A 202 1.99 14.60 8.99
C GLN A 202 2.80 14.23 7.74
N ALA A 203 2.12 13.95 6.62
CA ALA A 203 2.76 13.60 5.35
C ALA A 203 1.95 14.09 4.16
N ASP A 204 2.64 14.39 3.06
CA ASP A 204 2.06 14.64 1.76
C ASP A 204 2.46 13.52 0.81
N TYR A 205 1.46 12.85 0.25
CA TYR A 205 1.61 11.71 -0.66
C TYR A 205 1.37 12.13 -2.11
N ARG A 206 2.36 11.96 -2.99
CA ARG A 206 2.24 12.30 -4.42
C ARG A 206 1.44 11.25 -5.19
N VAL A 207 0.39 11.75 -5.84
CA VAL A 207 -0.46 10.94 -6.73
C VAL A 207 -0.18 11.31 -8.17
N HIS A 208 0.65 10.51 -8.82
CA HIS A 208 0.98 10.66 -10.23
C HIS A 208 -0.19 10.21 -11.14
N LYS A 209 -0.55 11.02 -12.15
CA LYS A 209 -1.63 10.68 -13.09
C LYS A 209 -1.39 9.36 -13.84
N ALA A 210 -0.15 9.14 -14.29
CA ALA A 210 0.19 8.01 -15.16
C ALA A 210 1.08 6.95 -14.49
N ASN A 211 1.70 7.22 -13.35
CA ASN A 211 2.89 6.52 -12.89
C ASN A 211 2.72 5.62 -11.66
N SER A 212 1.52 5.49 -11.09
CA SER A 212 1.36 4.57 -9.95
C SER A 212 1.55 3.12 -10.40
N LEU A 213 2.35 2.33 -9.67
CA LEU A 213 2.66 0.93 -9.99
C LEU A 213 1.40 0.06 -10.18
N SER A 214 0.39 0.23 -9.33
CA SER A 214 -0.85 -0.51 -9.39
C SER A 214 -1.67 -0.22 -10.66
N ARG A 215 -1.65 1.03 -11.14
CA ARG A 215 -2.33 1.43 -12.38
C ARG A 215 -1.58 0.98 -13.63
N ARG A 216 -0.25 0.99 -13.60
CA ARG A 216 0.59 0.51 -14.71
C ARG A 216 0.51 -1.01 -14.89
N HIS A 217 0.36 -1.76 -13.80
CA HIS A 217 0.40 -3.22 -13.79
C HIS A 217 -0.84 -3.83 -13.10
N PRO A 218 -2.07 -3.59 -13.60
CA PRO A 218 -3.30 -4.02 -12.93
C PRO A 218 -3.38 -5.54 -12.73
N ILE A 219 -2.86 -6.33 -13.69
CA ILE A 219 -2.84 -7.80 -13.57
C ILE A 219 -1.90 -8.23 -12.44
N LYS A 220 -0.70 -7.63 -12.35
CA LYS A 220 0.25 -7.92 -11.27
C LYS A 220 -0.29 -7.47 -9.90
N PHE A 221 -0.95 -6.31 -9.85
CA PHE A 221 -1.60 -5.84 -8.63
C PHE A 221 -2.62 -6.85 -8.09
N VAL A 222 -3.53 -7.36 -8.97
CA VAL A 222 -4.52 -8.34 -8.55
C VAL A 222 -3.88 -9.69 -8.21
N LEU A 223 -2.79 -10.07 -8.89
CA LEU A 223 -2.02 -11.26 -8.54
C LEU A 223 -1.38 -11.13 -7.15
N ASP A 224 -0.78 -9.99 -6.85
CA ASP A 224 -0.22 -9.72 -5.52
C ASP A 224 -1.32 -9.76 -4.43
N CYS A 225 -2.50 -9.18 -4.68
CA CYS A 225 -3.63 -9.29 -3.77
C CYS A 225 -4.04 -10.76 -3.51
N PHE A 226 -4.08 -11.59 -4.55
CA PHE A 226 -4.37 -13.01 -4.42
C PHE A 226 -3.28 -13.75 -3.63
N ASN A 227 -2.01 -13.55 -3.98
CA ASN A 227 -0.88 -14.18 -3.31
C ASN A 227 -0.79 -13.75 -1.83
N ASN A 228 -1.02 -12.46 -1.56
CA ASN A 228 -1.12 -11.94 -0.20
C ASN A 228 -2.23 -12.64 0.59
N ALA A 229 -3.41 -12.81 -0.01
CA ALA A 229 -4.52 -13.49 0.64
C ALA A 229 -4.20 -14.97 0.96
N CYS A 230 -3.48 -15.66 0.07
CA CYS A 230 -3.01 -17.02 0.33
C CYS A 230 -2.05 -17.07 1.52
N GLN A 231 -1.06 -16.17 1.57
CA GLN A 231 -0.08 -16.09 2.66
C GLN A 231 -0.74 -15.72 4.00
N VAL A 232 -1.71 -14.80 3.99
CA VAL A 232 -2.47 -14.42 5.19
C VAL A 232 -3.36 -15.57 5.67
N GLU A 233 -4.01 -16.29 4.75
CA GLU A 233 -4.79 -17.49 5.09
C GLU A 233 -3.92 -18.54 5.79
N GLU A 234 -2.73 -18.82 5.25
CA GLU A 234 -1.77 -19.78 5.84
C GLU A 234 -1.32 -19.32 7.24
N PHE A 235 -0.98 -18.03 7.37
CA PHE A 235 -0.62 -17.45 8.65
C PHE A 235 -1.75 -17.58 9.69
N TRP A 236 -2.97 -17.22 9.33
CA TRP A 236 -4.10 -17.31 10.25
C TRP A 236 -4.44 -18.75 10.62
N ARG A 237 -4.32 -19.70 9.68
CA ARG A 237 -4.51 -21.13 9.99
C ARG A 237 -3.51 -21.64 11.02
N ALA A 238 -2.25 -21.19 10.93
CA ALA A 238 -1.20 -21.52 11.87
C ALA A 238 -1.32 -20.79 13.22
N ASN A 239 -1.97 -19.60 13.23
CA ASN A 239 -2.03 -18.70 14.39
C ASN A 239 -3.49 -18.39 14.77
N GLY A 240 -4.14 -19.30 15.46
CA GLY A 240 -5.49 -19.12 16.01
C GLY A 240 -6.63 -19.55 15.10
N GLY A 241 -6.35 -20.00 13.86
CA GLY A 241 -7.36 -20.53 12.93
C GLY A 241 -8.15 -19.43 12.19
N ILE A 242 -9.10 -19.90 11.38
CA ILE A 242 -9.97 -19.03 10.57
C ILE A 242 -11.27 -18.77 11.32
N THR A 243 -11.34 -17.63 12.00
CA THR A 243 -12.59 -17.13 12.61
C THR A 243 -13.62 -16.73 11.55
N VAL A 244 -14.83 -16.40 11.96
CA VAL A 244 -15.88 -15.92 11.04
C VAL A 244 -15.43 -14.64 10.35
N GLU A 245 -14.87 -13.69 11.09
CA GLU A 245 -14.39 -12.41 10.58
C GLU A 245 -13.22 -12.59 9.61
N ARG A 246 -12.22 -13.42 9.96
CA ARG A 246 -11.10 -13.77 9.07
C ARG A 246 -11.58 -14.43 7.78
N ARG A 247 -12.57 -15.34 7.88
CA ARG A 247 -13.18 -15.96 6.70
C ARG A 247 -13.85 -14.94 5.80
N LEU A 248 -14.65 -14.02 6.37
CA LEU A 248 -15.33 -12.96 5.59
C LEU A 248 -14.31 -12.03 4.91
N ALA A 249 -13.21 -11.69 5.60
CA ALA A 249 -12.12 -10.92 5.04
C ALA A 249 -11.47 -11.63 3.83
N LEU A 250 -11.14 -12.93 3.98
CA LEU A 250 -10.60 -13.75 2.88
C LEU A 250 -11.60 -13.86 1.72
N GLU A 251 -12.88 -14.12 1.99
CA GLU A 251 -13.92 -14.15 0.97
C GLU A 251 -14.04 -12.85 0.19
N SER A 252 -13.84 -11.69 0.86
CA SER A 252 -13.86 -10.38 0.21
C SER A 252 -12.71 -10.25 -0.78
N VAL A 253 -11.46 -10.54 -0.36
CA VAL A 253 -10.27 -10.40 -1.21
C VAL A 253 -10.28 -11.45 -2.33
N TYR A 254 -10.57 -12.71 -2.02
CA TYR A 254 -10.69 -13.75 -3.06
C TYR A 254 -11.84 -13.45 -4.04
N GLY A 255 -12.97 -12.94 -3.56
CA GLY A 255 -14.09 -12.53 -4.42
C GLY A 255 -13.73 -11.38 -5.36
N PHE A 256 -12.96 -10.39 -4.88
CA PHE A 256 -12.41 -9.32 -5.71
C PHE A 256 -11.48 -9.88 -6.80
N THR A 257 -10.53 -10.72 -6.43
CA THR A 257 -9.57 -11.32 -7.36
C THR A 257 -10.25 -12.27 -8.35
N ALA A 258 -11.19 -13.11 -7.90
CA ALA A 258 -11.98 -14.00 -8.74
C ALA A 258 -12.72 -13.21 -9.83
N ARG A 259 -13.40 -12.13 -9.45
CA ARG A 259 -14.13 -11.28 -10.40
C ARG A 259 -13.25 -10.70 -11.50
N PHE A 260 -12.02 -10.28 -11.16
CA PHE A 260 -11.05 -9.80 -12.14
C PHE A 260 -10.61 -10.93 -13.09
N TYR A 261 -10.21 -12.09 -12.52
CA TYR A 261 -9.73 -13.21 -13.33
C TYR A 261 -10.81 -13.93 -14.12
N PHE A 262 -12.08 -13.78 -13.77
CA PHE A 262 -13.20 -14.26 -14.57
C PHE A 262 -13.15 -13.73 -16.01
N GLU A 263 -12.69 -12.50 -16.20
CA GLU A 263 -12.57 -11.85 -17.51
C GLU A 263 -11.20 -12.05 -18.16
N HIS A 264 -10.12 -12.18 -17.37
CA HIS A 264 -8.75 -12.11 -17.86
C HIS A 264 -8.02 -13.46 -17.92
N ASP A 265 -8.37 -14.42 -17.02
CA ASP A 265 -7.70 -15.73 -16.93
C ASP A 265 -8.64 -16.76 -16.27
N ARG A 266 -9.25 -17.62 -17.08
CA ARG A 266 -10.21 -18.63 -16.62
C ARG A 266 -9.59 -19.72 -15.75
N PRO A 267 -8.43 -20.29 -16.06
CA PRO A 267 -7.71 -21.18 -15.16
C PRO A 267 -7.48 -20.59 -13.78
N LYS A 268 -6.99 -19.33 -13.70
CA LYS A 268 -6.77 -18.64 -12.43
C LYS A 268 -8.07 -18.37 -11.67
N PHE A 269 -9.13 -17.98 -12.38
CA PHE A 269 -10.46 -17.88 -11.78
C PHE A 269 -10.92 -19.19 -11.13
N SER A 270 -10.76 -20.32 -11.81
CA SER A 270 -11.15 -21.64 -11.27
C SER A 270 -10.34 -22.01 -10.03
N GLU A 271 -9.04 -21.70 -10.00
CA GLU A 271 -8.18 -21.86 -8.81
C GLU A 271 -8.72 -21.08 -7.62
N ILE A 272 -9.01 -19.77 -7.83
CA ILE A 272 -9.53 -18.89 -6.78
C ILE A 272 -10.91 -19.36 -6.31
N LEU A 273 -11.77 -19.76 -7.24
CA LEU A 273 -13.10 -20.27 -6.93
C LEU A 273 -13.05 -21.52 -6.05
N ASN A 274 -12.12 -22.43 -6.31
CA ASN A 274 -11.88 -23.60 -5.47
C ASN A 274 -11.46 -23.21 -4.04
N LYS A 275 -10.58 -22.21 -3.90
CA LYS A 275 -10.22 -21.68 -2.57
C LYS A 275 -11.44 -21.09 -1.85
N ILE A 276 -12.25 -20.29 -2.52
CA ILE A 276 -13.47 -19.72 -1.95
C ILE A 276 -14.41 -20.82 -1.45
N TYR A 277 -14.66 -21.85 -2.26
CA TYR A 277 -15.58 -22.94 -1.86
C TYR A 277 -14.99 -23.85 -0.79
N THR A 278 -13.66 -23.96 -0.70
CA THR A 278 -12.99 -24.66 0.41
C THR A 278 -13.19 -23.90 1.74
N LEU A 279 -13.16 -22.56 1.70
CA LEU A 279 -13.45 -21.72 2.88
C LEU A 279 -14.93 -21.69 3.22
N ASN A 280 -15.79 -21.60 2.21
CA ASN A 280 -17.24 -21.48 2.36
C ASN A 280 -17.96 -22.13 1.17
N PRO A 281 -18.44 -23.38 1.30
CA PRO A 281 -19.21 -24.04 0.24
C PRO A 281 -20.51 -23.33 -0.15
N LYS A 282 -21.02 -22.43 0.72
CA LYS A 282 -22.21 -21.61 0.48
C LYS A 282 -21.87 -20.15 0.15
N TYR A 283 -20.69 -19.89 -0.38
CA TYR A 283 -20.23 -18.55 -0.71
C TYR A 283 -21.22 -17.79 -1.60
N LEU A 284 -21.46 -16.55 -1.25
CA LEU A 284 -22.21 -15.59 -2.05
C LEU A 284 -21.43 -14.26 -2.07
N PRO A 285 -21.20 -13.66 -3.26
CA PRO A 285 -20.42 -12.41 -3.35
C PRO A 285 -21.07 -11.30 -2.52
N SER A 286 -20.24 -10.46 -1.92
CA SER A 286 -20.66 -9.31 -1.10
C SER A 286 -21.42 -8.24 -1.91
N GLY A 287 -21.15 -8.12 -3.20
CA GLY A 287 -21.78 -7.16 -4.10
C GLY A 287 -21.47 -7.40 -5.57
N PRO A 288 -22.16 -6.74 -6.49
CA PRO A 288 -23.41 -5.99 -6.36
C PRO A 288 -24.62 -6.86 -5.94
N ARG A 289 -25.68 -6.25 -5.41
CA ARG A 289 -26.89 -6.99 -4.98
C ARG A 289 -27.46 -7.91 -6.07
N THR A 290 -27.46 -7.47 -7.31
CA THR A 290 -27.89 -8.27 -8.48
C THR A 290 -27.02 -9.51 -8.68
N LEU A 291 -25.70 -9.37 -8.60
CA LEU A 291 -24.78 -10.50 -8.70
C LEU A 291 -25.04 -11.52 -7.59
N ARG A 292 -25.23 -11.05 -6.35
CA ARG A 292 -25.52 -11.90 -5.21
C ARG A 292 -26.85 -12.67 -5.40
N GLN A 293 -27.88 -12.03 -5.94
CA GLN A 293 -29.17 -12.70 -6.22
C GLN A 293 -29.03 -13.75 -7.34
N LEU A 294 -28.35 -13.39 -8.43
CA LEU A 294 -28.09 -14.34 -9.52
C LEU A 294 -27.27 -15.53 -9.03
N SER A 295 -26.29 -15.30 -8.15
CA SER A 295 -25.45 -16.37 -7.57
C SER A 295 -26.25 -17.35 -6.73
N LYS A 296 -27.35 -16.92 -6.07
CA LYS A 296 -28.25 -17.81 -5.34
C LYS A 296 -29.02 -18.77 -6.25
N TRP A 297 -29.34 -18.35 -7.47
CA TRP A 297 -30.16 -19.14 -8.40
C TRP A 297 -29.32 -19.98 -9.33
N PHE A 298 -28.21 -19.48 -9.80
CA PHE A 298 -27.43 -20.08 -10.88
C PHE A 298 -26.00 -20.48 -10.46
N GLY A 299 -25.59 -20.19 -9.20
CA GLY A 299 -24.19 -20.29 -8.78
C GLY A 299 -23.36 -19.08 -9.20
N TYR A 300 -22.20 -18.90 -8.54
CA TYR A 300 -21.40 -17.70 -8.70
C TYR A 300 -20.79 -17.56 -10.10
N GLU A 301 -20.29 -18.64 -10.71
CA GLU A 301 -19.68 -18.60 -12.03
C GLU A 301 -20.66 -18.14 -13.12
N GLN A 302 -21.86 -18.72 -13.15
CA GLN A 302 -22.91 -18.31 -14.10
C GLN A 302 -23.39 -16.90 -13.86
N ALA A 303 -23.49 -16.49 -12.60
CA ALA A 303 -23.83 -15.13 -12.25
C ALA A 303 -22.80 -14.11 -12.75
N GLU A 304 -21.51 -14.40 -12.64
CA GLU A 304 -20.46 -13.55 -13.21
C GLU A 304 -20.51 -13.51 -14.76
N ALA A 305 -20.83 -14.63 -15.42
CA ALA A 305 -21.01 -14.65 -16.86
C ALA A 305 -22.13 -13.69 -17.30
N ILE A 306 -23.27 -13.73 -16.61
CA ILE A 306 -24.39 -12.82 -16.88
C ILE A 306 -23.98 -11.36 -16.59
N ALA A 307 -23.31 -11.12 -15.47
CA ALA A 307 -22.84 -9.78 -15.08
C ALA A 307 -21.81 -9.21 -16.09
N LEU A 308 -20.90 -10.03 -16.59
CA LEU A 308 -19.93 -9.62 -17.61
C LEU A 308 -20.61 -9.23 -18.91
N ASN A 309 -21.53 -10.05 -19.41
CA ASN A 309 -22.29 -9.76 -20.63
C ASN A 309 -23.09 -8.44 -20.48
N TYR A 310 -23.70 -8.20 -19.31
CA TYR A 310 -24.40 -6.96 -19.02
C TYR A 310 -23.42 -5.75 -19.05
N ARG A 311 -22.24 -5.85 -18.42
CA ARG A 311 -21.21 -4.78 -18.44
C ARG A 311 -20.77 -4.47 -19.87
N ARG A 312 -20.49 -5.49 -20.69
CA ARG A 312 -20.09 -5.34 -22.10
C ARG A 312 -21.18 -4.65 -22.94
N MET A 313 -22.43 -5.05 -22.75
CA MET A 313 -23.57 -4.45 -23.44
C MET A 313 -23.76 -2.97 -23.03
N LYS A 314 -23.64 -2.64 -21.73
CA LYS A 314 -23.72 -1.27 -21.26
C LYS A 314 -22.59 -0.39 -21.80
N HIS A 315 -21.36 -0.89 -21.87
CA HIS A 315 -20.23 -0.19 -22.49
C HIS A 315 -20.47 0.07 -23.99
N PHE A 316 -20.98 -0.92 -24.69
CA PHE A 316 -21.31 -0.78 -26.11
C PHE A 316 -22.39 0.29 -26.34
N VAL A 317 -23.48 0.27 -25.61
CA VAL A 317 -24.56 1.29 -25.70
C VAL A 317 -24.00 2.70 -25.38
N ASN A 318 -23.22 2.85 -24.31
CA ASN A 318 -22.61 4.14 -23.94
C ASN A 318 -21.62 4.65 -25.02
N SER A 319 -20.95 3.76 -25.73
CA SER A 319 -20.05 4.15 -26.83
C SER A 319 -20.81 4.66 -28.07
N LEU A 320 -22.00 4.13 -28.30
CA LEU A 320 -22.89 4.58 -29.38
C LEU A 320 -23.50 5.96 -29.07
N THR A 321 -23.93 6.19 -27.83
CA THR A 321 -24.53 7.47 -27.40
C THR A 321 -23.53 8.63 -27.39
N LYS A 322 -22.24 8.37 -27.16
CA LYS A 322 -21.16 9.38 -27.25
C LYS A 322 -20.79 9.77 -28.69
N LYS A 323 -21.19 8.99 -29.69
CA LYS A 323 -20.91 9.25 -31.11
C LYS A 323 -22.04 9.97 -31.86
N ILE A 324 -23.15 10.28 -31.20
CA ILE A 324 -24.23 11.08 -31.82
C ILE A 324 -23.91 12.56 -31.51
N PRO A 325 -23.47 13.36 -32.51
CA PRO A 325 -23.35 14.80 -32.30
C PRO A 325 -24.75 15.36 -32.09
N ILE A 326 -24.97 16.07 -30.99
CA ILE A 326 -26.18 16.88 -30.81
C ILE A 326 -26.05 18.02 -31.82
N THR A 327 -26.67 17.86 -32.96
CA THR A 327 -26.91 18.98 -33.87
C THR A 327 -27.98 19.84 -33.22
N SER A 328 -27.55 20.90 -32.53
CA SER A 328 -28.41 21.99 -32.09
C SER A 328 -28.88 22.73 -33.34
N THR A 329 -30.15 22.60 -33.68
CA THR A 329 -30.88 23.54 -34.52
C THR A 329 -31.23 24.78 -33.72
#